data_b1613e84c6b8ebce2e3b17fdc4db6ab9
#
_entry.id   b1613e84c6b8ebce2e3b17fdc4db6ab9
#
_cell.length_a   1.000
_cell.length_b   1.000
_cell.length_c   1.000
_cell.angle_alpha   90.00
_cell.angle_beta   90.00
_cell.angle_gamma   90.00
#
_symmetry.space_group_name_H-M   'P 1'
#
loop_
_entity.id
_entity.type
_entity.pdbx_description
1 polymer ?
#
loop_
_entity_poly.entity_id
_entity_poly.type
_entity_poly.pdbx_seq_one_letter_code
_entity_poly.pdbx_strand_id
1 'polypeptide(L)'
;MWTLIFQTLEFTVLIPGMLLAYLPVRSSLKQTPKKLAVWILPLLIICSCFCGFACHRFHLSTRSVLLPLLFVLFILYHSTLLISLWKSVSIYLAVCAVFSCFNSLSRAASAMLNFGSEHLAFSDFSTFGILYNLFCILFVLLIWYPASHSVKEMVEDENLAQTWYVFWILPVLVIGLNLALIPKYNTILHTQRFLRGYIVIVYALLLILALFYSMFLMMANILNKNKKLQQENLFLSVQQERYENLR
;
A
#
# COMPACT_ATOMS: atom_id res chain seq x y z
N MET A 1 8.31 -9.20 28.32
CA MET A 1 7.74 -7.85 28.08
C MET A 1 8.24 -7.26 26.76
N TRP A 2 9.54 -7.21 26.50
CA TRP A 2 10.10 -6.64 25.24
C TRP A 2 9.62 -7.35 23.98
N THR A 3 9.54 -8.68 23.95
CA THR A 3 9.05 -9.46 22.80
C THR A 3 7.61 -9.09 22.41
N LEU A 4 6.75 -8.81 23.40
CA LEU A 4 5.39 -8.34 23.17
C LEU A 4 5.38 -6.96 22.46
N ILE A 5 6.22 -6.03 22.94
CA ILE A 5 6.32 -4.68 22.35
C ILE A 5 6.75 -4.78 20.88
N PHE A 6 7.74 -5.61 20.57
CA PHE A 6 8.23 -5.75 19.19
C PHE A 6 7.22 -6.43 18.26
N GLN A 7 6.50 -7.45 18.74
CA GLN A 7 5.42 -8.06 17.97
C GLN A 7 4.28 -7.06 17.72
N THR A 8 3.92 -6.25 18.71
CA THR A 8 2.94 -5.17 18.54
C THR A 8 3.43 -4.14 17.51
N LEU A 9 4.72 -3.79 17.52
CA LEU A 9 5.31 -2.84 16.59
C LEU A 9 5.21 -3.30 15.11
N GLU A 10 5.24 -4.60 14.83
CA GLU A 10 5.02 -5.12 13.48
C GLU A 10 3.60 -4.83 12.97
N PHE A 11 2.60 -4.82 13.84
CA PHE A 11 1.21 -4.53 13.47
C PHE A 11 0.89 -3.03 13.40
N THR A 12 1.68 -2.15 14.01
CA THR A 12 1.45 -0.69 13.93
C THR A 12 1.58 -0.14 12.51
N VAL A 13 2.24 -0.87 11.61
CA VAL A 13 2.32 -0.57 10.17
C VAL A 13 0.94 -0.53 9.49
N LEU A 14 -0.08 -1.15 10.08
CA LEU A 14 -1.46 -1.04 9.59
C LEU A 14 -1.97 0.40 9.60
N ILE A 15 -1.48 1.26 10.51
CA ILE A 15 -1.88 2.66 10.62
C ILE A 15 -1.44 3.46 9.38
N PRO A 16 -0.14 3.54 9.02
CA PRO A 16 0.29 4.21 7.80
C PRO A 16 -0.26 3.53 6.53
N GLY A 17 -0.47 2.20 6.54
CA GLY A 17 -1.08 1.48 5.43
C GLY A 17 -2.52 1.92 5.16
N MET A 18 -3.36 1.96 6.18
CA MET A 18 -4.73 2.44 6.06
C MET A 18 -4.79 3.93 5.71
N LEU A 19 -3.92 4.75 6.31
CA LEU A 19 -3.83 6.16 5.94
C LEU A 19 -3.57 6.31 4.43
N LEU A 20 -2.59 5.59 3.90
CA LEU A 20 -2.25 5.64 2.47
C LEU A 20 -3.41 5.15 1.59
N ALA A 21 -4.13 4.10 2.00
CA ALA A 21 -5.29 3.59 1.27
C ALA A 21 -6.45 4.60 1.22
N TYR A 22 -6.66 5.40 2.28
CA TYR A 22 -7.73 6.40 2.33
C TYR A 22 -7.39 7.71 1.61
N LEU A 23 -6.11 8.04 1.37
CA LEU A 23 -5.71 9.30 0.74
C LEU A 23 -6.36 9.53 -0.63
N PRO A 24 -6.31 8.59 -1.60
CA PRO A 24 -6.85 8.81 -2.94
C PRO A 24 -8.38 8.80 -2.98
N VAL A 25 -9.04 8.20 -2.00
CA VAL A 25 -10.51 8.05 -1.95
C VAL A 25 -11.20 9.00 -0.98
N ARG A 26 -10.47 10.00 -0.50
CA ARG A 26 -10.94 10.95 0.52
C ARG A 26 -12.25 11.67 0.14
N SER A 27 -12.47 11.94 -1.14
CA SER A 27 -13.71 12.57 -1.64
C SER A 27 -14.91 11.63 -1.68
N SER A 28 -14.66 10.31 -1.72
CA SER A 28 -15.68 9.27 -1.86
C SER A 28 -15.99 8.55 -0.55
N LEU A 29 -15.71 9.18 0.58
CA LEU A 29 -16.00 8.63 1.90
C LEU A 29 -17.49 8.81 2.25
N LYS A 30 -18.11 7.80 2.87
CA LYS A 30 -19.47 7.90 3.42
C LYS A 30 -19.58 8.88 4.59
N GLN A 31 -18.49 9.11 5.28
CA GLN A 31 -18.40 9.99 6.45
C GLN A 31 -17.30 11.04 6.27
N THR A 32 -17.39 12.13 7.03
CA THR A 32 -16.33 13.14 7.01
C THR A 32 -15.00 12.52 7.45
N PRO A 33 -13.85 12.88 6.81
CA PRO A 33 -12.54 12.30 7.14
C PRO A 33 -12.18 12.41 8.63
N LYS A 34 -12.59 13.50 9.28
CA LYS A 34 -12.36 13.70 10.72
C LYS A 34 -13.11 12.68 11.57
N LYS A 35 -14.40 12.44 11.30
CA LYS A 35 -15.19 11.43 12.02
C LYS A 35 -14.64 10.03 11.80
N LEU A 36 -14.27 9.71 10.56
CA LEU A 36 -13.68 8.42 10.22
C LEU A 36 -12.37 8.18 10.98
N ALA A 37 -11.48 9.18 11.02
CA ALA A 37 -10.20 9.08 11.72
C ALA A 37 -10.37 8.86 13.24
N VAL A 38 -11.35 9.51 13.85
CA VAL A 38 -11.60 9.41 15.32
C VAL A 38 -11.93 7.99 15.77
N TRP A 39 -12.58 7.18 14.96
CA TRP A 39 -12.90 5.81 15.38
C TRP A 39 -12.07 4.73 14.71
N ILE A 40 -11.57 4.94 13.48
CA ILE A 40 -10.67 3.97 12.82
C ILE A 40 -9.30 3.93 13.50
N LEU A 41 -8.73 5.08 13.86
CA LEU A 41 -7.38 5.13 14.43
C LEU A 41 -7.29 4.40 15.78
N PRO A 42 -8.21 4.61 16.76
CA PRO A 42 -8.23 3.79 17.98
C PRO A 42 -8.46 2.31 17.70
N LEU A 43 -9.33 1.98 16.73
CA LEU A 43 -9.59 0.59 16.33
C LEU A 43 -8.31 -0.07 15.82
N LEU A 44 -7.53 0.58 14.95
CA LEU A 44 -6.27 0.05 14.44
C LEU A 44 -5.24 -0.14 15.56
N ILE A 45 -5.16 0.79 16.51
CA ILE A 45 -4.26 0.67 17.68
C ILE A 45 -4.66 -0.54 18.53
N ILE A 46 -5.95 -0.68 18.85
CA ILE A 46 -6.47 -1.80 19.63
C ILE A 46 -6.22 -3.12 18.90
N CYS A 47 -6.49 -3.19 17.58
CA CYS A 47 -6.21 -4.37 16.77
C CYS A 47 -4.71 -4.71 16.75
N SER A 48 -3.84 -3.71 16.62
CA SER A 48 -2.38 -3.93 16.64
C SER A 48 -1.91 -4.50 18.00
N CYS A 49 -2.41 -3.95 19.09
CA CYS A 49 -2.09 -4.44 20.44
C CYS A 49 -2.64 -5.85 20.67
N PHE A 50 -3.88 -6.10 20.26
CA PHE A 50 -4.52 -7.41 20.42
C PHE A 50 -3.81 -8.49 19.59
N CYS A 51 -3.48 -8.20 18.33
CA CYS A 51 -2.76 -9.13 17.48
C CYS A 51 -1.34 -9.40 17.98
N GLY A 52 -0.62 -8.36 18.45
CA GLY A 52 0.68 -8.52 19.09
C GLY A 52 0.60 -9.41 20.35
N PHE A 53 -0.41 -9.19 21.19
CA PHE A 53 -0.66 -10.03 22.37
C PHE A 53 -1.01 -11.47 21.99
N ALA A 54 -1.86 -11.68 20.99
CA ALA A 54 -2.23 -13.01 20.51
C ALA A 54 -1.01 -13.78 19.96
N CYS A 55 -0.18 -13.12 19.13
CA CYS A 55 1.06 -13.72 18.64
C CYS A 55 1.98 -14.12 19.77
N HIS A 56 2.12 -13.26 20.78
CA HIS A 56 2.97 -13.54 21.95
C HIS A 56 2.42 -14.69 22.80
N ARG A 57 1.12 -14.69 23.10
CA ARG A 57 0.49 -15.66 23.99
C ARG A 57 0.37 -17.06 23.39
N PHE A 58 0.06 -17.13 22.08
CA PHE A 58 -0.19 -18.39 21.39
C PHE A 58 1.00 -18.85 20.52
N HIS A 59 2.14 -18.15 20.58
CA HIS A 59 3.33 -18.43 19.76
C HIS A 59 3.02 -18.53 18.25
N LEU A 60 2.03 -17.72 17.79
CA LEU A 60 1.64 -17.67 16.40
C LEU A 60 2.63 -16.85 15.59
N SER A 61 2.83 -17.22 14.33
CA SER A 61 3.61 -16.39 13.43
C SER A 61 2.82 -15.12 13.08
N THR A 62 3.49 -13.97 13.04
CA THR A 62 2.87 -12.69 12.64
C THR A 62 2.14 -12.79 11.29
N ARG A 63 2.66 -13.60 10.36
CA ARG A 63 2.03 -13.81 9.04
C ARG A 63 0.68 -14.50 9.12
N SER A 64 0.55 -15.52 9.98
CA SER A 64 -0.70 -16.28 10.14
C SER A 64 -1.83 -15.42 10.68
N VAL A 65 -1.50 -14.38 11.47
CA VAL A 65 -2.46 -13.44 12.04
C VAL A 65 -2.71 -12.25 11.10
N LEU A 66 -1.66 -11.80 10.41
CA LEU A 66 -1.74 -10.62 9.54
C LEU A 66 -2.66 -10.86 8.32
N LEU A 67 -2.57 -12.02 7.66
CA LEU A 67 -3.36 -12.30 6.46
C LEU A 67 -4.89 -12.23 6.70
N PRO A 68 -5.46 -12.94 7.69
CA PRO A 68 -6.89 -12.81 7.99
C PRO A 68 -7.25 -11.40 8.48
N LEU A 69 -6.36 -10.73 9.22
CA LEU A 69 -6.57 -9.36 9.67
C LEU A 69 -6.67 -8.39 8.47
N LEU A 70 -5.80 -8.51 7.48
CA LEU A 70 -5.86 -7.68 6.27
C LEU A 70 -7.18 -7.87 5.53
N PHE A 71 -7.73 -9.07 5.49
CA PHE A 71 -9.04 -9.33 4.89
C PHE A 71 -10.17 -8.64 5.65
N VAL A 72 -10.18 -8.71 6.98
CA VAL A 72 -11.15 -8.00 7.82
C VAL A 72 -11.02 -6.49 7.65
N LEU A 73 -9.80 -5.96 7.63
CA LEU A 73 -9.55 -4.54 7.40
C LEU A 73 -9.98 -4.08 5.99
N PHE A 74 -9.86 -4.94 4.97
CA PHE A 74 -10.38 -4.66 3.65
C PHE A 74 -11.92 -4.52 3.65
N ILE A 75 -12.63 -5.41 4.32
CA ILE A 75 -14.10 -5.31 4.46
C ILE A 75 -14.47 -4.01 5.15
N LEU A 76 -13.79 -3.66 6.23
CA LEU A 76 -13.99 -2.39 6.95
C LEU A 76 -13.70 -1.19 6.02
N TYR A 77 -12.59 -1.21 5.30
CA TYR A 77 -12.21 -0.17 4.37
C TYR A 77 -13.28 0.04 3.29
N HIS A 78 -13.68 -1.04 2.61
CA HIS A 78 -14.69 -0.97 1.56
C HIS A 78 -16.06 -0.49 2.09
N SER A 79 -16.46 -0.91 3.29
CA SER A 79 -17.74 -0.52 3.90
C SER A 79 -17.86 0.99 4.15
N THR A 80 -16.75 1.69 4.32
CA THR A 80 -16.69 3.14 4.56
C THR A 80 -16.67 3.98 3.28
N LEU A 81 -16.60 3.35 2.11
CA LEU A 81 -16.44 4.00 0.81
C LEU A 81 -17.74 3.97 -0.03
N LEU A 82 -17.86 4.94 -0.94
CA LEU A 82 -18.93 5.04 -1.94
C LEU A 82 -18.45 4.64 -3.35
N ILE A 83 -17.27 4.00 -3.47
CA ILE A 83 -16.69 3.59 -4.75
C ILE A 83 -16.98 2.12 -5.05
N SER A 84 -16.77 1.73 -6.32
CA SER A 84 -16.92 0.35 -6.76
C SER A 84 -15.94 -0.57 -6.04
N LEU A 85 -16.33 -1.86 -5.91
CA LEU A 85 -15.50 -2.88 -5.27
C LEU A 85 -14.11 -2.97 -5.94
N TRP A 86 -14.04 -2.93 -7.27
CA TRP A 86 -12.79 -3.06 -8.01
C TRP A 86 -11.82 -1.91 -7.77
N LYS A 87 -12.31 -0.68 -7.67
CA LYS A 87 -11.48 0.48 -7.30
C LYS A 87 -10.90 0.30 -5.90
N SER A 88 -11.73 -0.08 -4.91
CA SER A 88 -11.27 -0.27 -3.53
C SER A 88 -10.31 -1.46 -3.39
N VAL A 89 -10.57 -2.60 -4.05
CA VAL A 89 -9.66 -3.75 -4.08
C VAL A 89 -8.30 -3.37 -4.64
N SER A 90 -8.29 -2.71 -5.81
CA SER A 90 -7.04 -2.34 -6.49
C SER A 90 -6.18 -1.41 -5.65
N ILE A 91 -6.77 -0.37 -5.04
CA ILE A 91 -6.04 0.58 -4.19
C ILE A 91 -5.50 -0.12 -2.94
N TYR A 92 -6.35 -0.92 -2.28
CA TYR A 92 -5.96 -1.63 -1.06
C TYR A 92 -4.83 -2.63 -1.31
N LEU A 93 -4.94 -3.44 -2.37
CA LEU A 93 -3.90 -4.40 -2.75
C LEU A 93 -2.61 -3.72 -3.19
N ALA A 94 -2.71 -2.54 -3.84
CA ALA A 94 -1.55 -1.75 -4.19
C ALA A 94 -0.73 -1.35 -2.96
N VAL A 95 -1.40 -0.85 -1.92
CA VAL A 95 -0.76 -0.52 -0.65
C VAL A 95 -0.17 -1.77 0.01
N CYS A 96 -0.91 -2.88 0.05
CA CYS A 96 -0.43 -4.14 0.61
C CYS A 96 0.81 -4.66 -0.14
N ALA A 97 0.87 -4.54 -1.48
CA ALA A 97 2.01 -4.97 -2.28
C ALA A 97 3.28 -4.17 -1.95
N VAL A 98 3.18 -2.86 -1.89
CA VAL A 98 4.32 -1.99 -1.53
C VAL A 98 4.79 -2.28 -0.11
N PHE A 99 3.87 -2.39 0.85
CA PHE A 99 4.21 -2.67 2.25
C PHE A 99 4.79 -4.07 2.43
N SER A 100 4.35 -5.06 1.64
CA SER A 100 4.98 -6.38 1.64
C SER A 100 6.44 -6.33 1.17
N CYS A 101 6.75 -5.50 0.18
CA CYS A 101 8.15 -5.27 -0.25
C CYS A 101 8.98 -4.58 0.84
N PHE A 102 8.41 -3.58 1.54
CA PHE A 102 9.10 -2.94 2.66
C PHE A 102 9.30 -3.89 3.85
N ASN A 103 8.37 -4.80 4.10
CA ASN A 103 8.58 -5.87 5.08
C ASN A 103 9.83 -6.70 4.74
N SER A 104 9.97 -7.10 3.48
CA SER A 104 11.11 -7.87 2.99
C SER A 104 12.41 -7.07 3.03
N LEU A 105 12.38 -5.80 2.64
CA LEU A 105 13.53 -4.90 2.70
C LEU A 105 13.99 -4.67 4.14
N SER A 106 13.05 -4.48 5.06
CA SER A 106 13.35 -4.28 6.49
C SER A 106 13.99 -5.52 7.12
N ARG A 107 13.57 -6.73 6.71
CA ARG A 107 14.21 -7.98 7.13
C ARG A 107 15.64 -8.09 6.60
N ALA A 108 15.86 -7.74 5.34
CA ALA A 108 17.19 -7.73 4.76
C ALA A 108 18.08 -6.69 5.45
N ALA A 109 17.59 -5.48 5.69
CA ALA A 109 18.33 -4.42 6.38
C ALA A 109 18.64 -4.78 7.83
N SER A 110 17.69 -5.38 8.56
CA SER A 110 17.93 -5.89 9.91
C SER A 110 19.01 -6.96 9.93
N ALA A 111 18.97 -7.92 9.00
CA ALA A 111 20.00 -8.95 8.88
C ALA A 111 21.39 -8.37 8.53
N MET A 112 21.46 -7.28 7.74
CA MET A 112 22.71 -6.59 7.46
C MET A 112 23.30 -5.88 8.67
N LEU A 113 22.47 -5.20 9.45
CA LEU A 113 22.88 -4.43 10.62
C LEU A 113 23.34 -5.35 11.77
N ASN A 114 22.72 -6.52 11.89
CA ASN A 114 23.04 -7.49 12.95
C ASN A 114 24.02 -8.59 12.51
N PHE A 115 24.65 -8.41 11.36
CA PHE A 115 25.61 -9.37 10.82
C PHE A 115 26.82 -9.49 11.73
N GLY A 116 27.06 -10.70 12.29
CA GLY A 116 28.20 -10.98 13.17
C GLY A 116 27.94 -10.76 14.68
N SER A 117 26.76 -10.38 15.11
CA SER A 117 26.40 -10.31 16.54
C SER A 117 26.02 -11.69 17.08
N GLU A 118 26.61 -12.10 18.21
CA GLU A 118 26.31 -13.39 18.86
C GLU A 118 24.89 -13.44 19.50
N HIS A 119 24.24 -12.28 19.73
CA HIS A 119 22.90 -12.16 20.32
C HIS A 119 21.81 -11.96 19.27
N LEU A 120 21.80 -12.79 18.23
CA LEU A 120 21.04 -12.64 16.99
C LEU A 120 19.50 -12.58 17.16
N ALA A 121 18.92 -13.29 18.10
CA ALA A 121 17.47 -13.47 18.12
C ALA A 121 16.70 -12.23 18.61
N PHE A 122 17.23 -11.47 19.56
CA PHE A 122 16.51 -10.36 20.20
C PHE A 122 16.72 -9.02 19.48
N SER A 123 17.94 -8.75 19.04
CA SER A 123 18.27 -7.53 18.29
C SER A 123 17.61 -7.51 16.91
N ASP A 124 17.47 -8.66 16.25
CA ASP A 124 16.84 -8.78 14.93
C ASP A 124 15.36 -8.37 14.96
N PHE A 125 14.59 -8.79 15.96
CA PHE A 125 13.19 -8.44 16.06
C PHE A 125 12.96 -6.95 16.33
N SER A 126 13.77 -6.34 17.18
CA SER A 126 13.65 -4.91 17.51
C SER A 126 13.99 -4.02 16.30
N THR A 127 15.11 -4.30 15.67
CA THR A 127 15.62 -3.54 14.52
C THR A 127 14.68 -3.67 13.32
N PHE A 128 14.18 -4.87 13.05
CA PHE A 128 13.23 -5.12 11.98
C PHE A 128 11.95 -4.30 12.13
N GLY A 129 11.28 -4.34 13.28
CA GLY A 129 10.02 -3.63 13.50
C GLY A 129 10.16 -2.11 13.37
N ILE A 130 11.28 -1.55 13.86
CA ILE A 130 11.57 -0.12 13.75
C ILE A 130 11.82 0.26 12.27
N LEU A 131 12.66 -0.48 11.56
CA LEU A 131 12.97 -0.21 10.15
C LEU A 131 11.72 -0.33 9.27
N TYR A 132 10.87 -1.32 9.53
CA TYR A 132 9.65 -1.51 8.77
C TYR A 132 8.69 -0.31 8.92
N ASN A 133 8.44 0.14 10.15
CA ASN A 133 7.63 1.34 10.38
C ASN A 133 8.27 2.58 9.75
N LEU A 134 9.58 2.75 9.89
CA LEU A 134 10.31 3.88 9.32
C LEU A 134 10.14 3.94 7.78
N PHE A 135 10.37 2.83 7.07
CA PHE A 135 10.19 2.78 5.62
C PHE A 135 8.76 3.07 5.19
N CYS A 136 7.78 2.51 5.90
CA CYS A 136 6.37 2.75 5.60
C CYS A 136 5.96 4.21 5.81
N ILE A 137 6.40 4.84 6.90
CA ILE A 137 6.10 6.25 7.20
C ILE A 137 6.79 7.16 6.17
N LEU A 138 8.07 6.95 5.88
CA LEU A 138 8.79 7.71 4.86
C LEU A 138 8.12 7.61 3.49
N PHE A 139 7.67 6.43 3.12
CA PHE A 139 6.96 6.21 1.86
C PHE A 139 5.62 6.95 1.83
N VAL A 140 4.84 6.90 2.91
CA VAL A 140 3.58 7.65 3.00
C VAL A 140 3.82 9.14 2.85
N LEU A 141 4.85 9.69 3.50
CA LEU A 141 5.19 11.11 3.37
C LEU A 141 5.61 11.48 1.94
N LEU A 142 6.41 10.63 1.29
CA LEU A 142 6.88 10.85 -0.08
C LEU A 142 5.73 10.80 -1.10
N ILE A 143 4.81 9.84 -0.94
CA ILE A 143 3.70 9.63 -1.88
C ILE A 143 2.45 10.46 -1.52
N TRP A 144 2.45 11.18 -0.40
CA TRP A 144 1.30 11.97 0.04
C TRP A 144 0.71 12.85 -1.05
N TYR A 145 1.56 13.62 -1.71
CA TYR A 145 1.12 14.55 -2.75
C TYR A 145 0.54 13.84 -3.98
N PRO A 146 1.23 12.91 -4.64
CA PRO A 146 0.68 12.20 -5.80
C PRO A 146 -0.56 11.35 -5.45
N ALA A 147 -0.62 10.75 -4.27
CA ALA A 147 -1.79 9.97 -3.84
C ALA A 147 -3.04 10.85 -3.64
N SER A 148 -2.87 12.05 -3.09
CA SER A 148 -3.97 12.96 -2.79
C SER A 148 -4.48 13.75 -4.01
N HIS A 149 -3.69 13.88 -5.07
CA HIS A 149 -4.03 14.63 -6.28
C HIS A 149 -4.20 13.70 -7.49
N SER A 150 -3.12 13.15 -8.01
CA SER A 150 -3.15 12.38 -9.26
C SER A 150 -3.96 11.09 -9.16
N VAL A 151 -3.78 10.31 -8.09
CA VAL A 151 -4.55 9.07 -7.93
C VAL A 151 -6.01 9.37 -7.61
N LYS A 152 -6.30 10.44 -6.87
CA LYS A 152 -7.67 10.89 -6.61
C LYS A 152 -8.43 11.21 -7.90
N GLU A 153 -7.84 12.01 -8.79
CA GLU A 153 -8.44 12.33 -10.09
C GLU A 153 -8.77 11.08 -10.91
N MET A 154 -7.90 10.07 -10.84
CA MET A 154 -8.11 8.79 -11.51
C MET A 154 -9.25 7.97 -10.90
N VAL A 155 -9.41 8.01 -9.59
CA VAL A 155 -10.51 7.31 -8.89
C VAL A 155 -11.87 7.94 -9.24
N GLU A 156 -11.90 9.26 -9.40
CA GLU A 156 -13.09 10.02 -9.75
C GLU A 156 -13.46 9.88 -11.24
N ASP A 157 -12.52 9.50 -12.10
CA ASP A 157 -12.77 9.33 -13.54
C ASP A 157 -13.55 8.04 -13.84
N GLU A 158 -14.76 8.20 -14.39
CA GLU A 158 -15.64 7.09 -14.77
C GLU A 158 -15.14 6.33 -16.01
N ASN A 159 -14.39 6.97 -16.91
CA ASN A 159 -13.90 6.30 -18.13
C ASN A 159 -12.78 5.28 -17.83
N LEU A 160 -12.16 5.38 -16.67
CA LEU A 160 -11.18 4.39 -16.19
C LEU A 160 -11.83 3.19 -15.49
N ALA A 161 -13.18 3.13 -15.41
CA ALA A 161 -13.88 2.06 -14.70
C ALA A 161 -13.47 0.66 -15.16
N GLN A 162 -13.29 0.45 -16.47
CA GLN A 162 -12.87 -0.83 -17.03
C GLN A 162 -11.41 -1.20 -16.68
N THR A 163 -10.53 -0.22 -16.56
CA THR A 163 -9.11 -0.44 -16.26
C THR A 163 -8.92 -1.00 -14.85
N TRP A 164 -9.78 -0.64 -13.90
CA TRP A 164 -9.70 -1.12 -12.53
C TRP A 164 -9.92 -2.62 -12.37
N TYR A 165 -10.58 -3.30 -13.35
CA TYR A 165 -10.73 -4.76 -13.34
C TYR A 165 -9.41 -5.52 -13.54
N VAL A 166 -8.40 -4.88 -14.11
CA VAL A 166 -7.09 -5.51 -14.39
C VAL A 166 -6.03 -5.07 -13.38
N PHE A 167 -6.26 -3.93 -12.71
CA PHE A 167 -5.27 -3.27 -11.87
C PHE A 167 -4.81 -4.06 -10.64
N TRP A 168 -5.68 -4.89 -10.07
CA TRP A 168 -5.39 -5.70 -8.89
C TRP A 168 -4.46 -6.88 -9.17
N ILE A 169 -4.32 -7.30 -10.43
CA ILE A 169 -3.56 -8.51 -10.82
C ILE A 169 -2.09 -8.37 -10.44
N LEU A 170 -1.45 -7.25 -10.81
CA LEU A 170 -0.02 -7.04 -10.52
C LEU A 170 0.27 -6.95 -9.02
N PRO A 171 -0.45 -6.17 -8.21
CA PRO A 171 -0.29 -6.19 -6.75
C PRO A 171 -0.38 -7.59 -6.14
N VAL A 172 -1.37 -8.39 -6.54
CA VAL A 172 -1.52 -9.76 -6.05
C VAL A 172 -0.33 -10.63 -6.43
N LEU A 173 0.14 -10.53 -7.67
CA LEU A 173 1.31 -11.26 -8.14
C LEU A 173 2.56 -10.87 -7.34
N VAL A 174 2.78 -9.58 -7.08
CA VAL A 174 3.91 -9.10 -6.28
C VAL A 174 3.82 -9.60 -4.83
N ILE A 175 2.64 -9.54 -4.22
CA ILE A 175 2.41 -10.08 -2.86
C ILE A 175 2.71 -11.58 -2.85
N GLY A 176 2.20 -12.34 -3.83
CA GLY A 176 2.41 -13.78 -3.95
C GLY A 176 3.89 -14.15 -4.11
N LEU A 177 4.59 -13.46 -5.01
CA LEU A 177 6.04 -13.65 -5.20
C LEU A 177 6.82 -13.30 -3.94
N ASN A 178 6.47 -12.18 -3.30
CA ASN A 178 7.14 -11.76 -2.07
C ASN A 178 6.92 -12.76 -0.93
N LEU A 179 5.71 -13.28 -0.75
CA LEU A 179 5.42 -14.32 0.24
C LEU A 179 6.17 -15.62 -0.04
N ALA A 180 6.32 -16.00 -1.32
CA ALA A 180 7.05 -17.20 -1.71
C ALA A 180 8.57 -17.05 -1.51
N LEU A 181 9.11 -15.84 -1.70
CA LEU A 181 10.54 -15.56 -1.61
C LEU A 181 11.00 -15.26 -0.17
N ILE A 182 10.10 -14.87 0.74
CA ILE A 182 10.48 -14.63 2.14
C ILE A 182 10.95 -15.96 2.77
N PRO A 183 12.22 -16.03 3.22
CA PRO A 183 12.74 -17.23 3.82
C PRO A 183 11.95 -17.57 5.10
N LYS A 184 11.71 -18.86 5.27
CA LYS A 184 10.93 -19.38 6.41
C LYS A 184 11.66 -19.16 7.74
N TYR A 185 13.00 -19.14 7.69
CA TYR A 185 13.86 -18.92 8.84
C TYR A 185 14.79 -17.72 8.58
N ASN A 186 14.89 -16.81 9.53
CA ASN A 186 15.77 -15.65 9.44
C ASN A 186 17.26 -16.04 9.36
N THR A 187 17.62 -17.20 9.91
CA THR A 187 18.99 -17.74 9.86
C THR A 187 19.57 -17.86 8.44
N ILE A 188 18.72 -18.06 7.44
CA ILE A 188 19.14 -18.13 6.03
C ILE A 188 19.66 -16.77 5.53
N LEU A 189 19.09 -15.66 6.01
CA LEU A 189 19.48 -14.30 5.63
C LEU A 189 20.88 -13.91 6.16
N HIS A 190 21.39 -14.61 7.16
CA HIS A 190 22.76 -14.39 7.68
C HIS A 190 23.87 -14.91 6.73
N THR A 191 23.52 -15.64 5.66
CA THR A 191 24.46 -16.03 4.62
C THR A 191 24.54 -14.91 3.58
N GLN A 192 25.71 -14.27 3.43
CA GLN A 192 25.91 -13.11 2.54
C GLN A 192 25.42 -13.33 1.10
N ARG A 193 25.60 -14.53 0.56
CA ARG A 193 25.17 -14.87 -0.80
C ARG A 193 23.65 -14.82 -0.95
N PHE A 194 22.91 -15.40 -0.01
CA PHE A 194 21.46 -15.38 -0.02
C PHE A 194 20.91 -13.97 0.24
N LEU A 195 21.50 -13.24 1.17
CA LEU A 195 21.10 -11.88 1.50
C LEU A 195 21.22 -10.95 0.28
N ARG A 196 22.32 -10.98 -0.45
CA ARG A 196 22.50 -10.18 -1.68
C ARG A 196 21.48 -10.53 -2.74
N GLY A 197 21.26 -11.81 -3.02
CA GLY A 197 20.23 -12.25 -3.97
C GLY A 197 18.83 -11.82 -3.58
N TYR A 198 18.51 -11.94 -2.30
CA TYR A 198 17.22 -11.52 -1.76
C TYR A 198 16.97 -10.01 -1.91
N ILE A 199 17.95 -9.18 -1.59
CA ILE A 199 17.89 -7.73 -1.76
C ILE A 199 17.64 -7.38 -3.24
N VAL A 200 18.38 -7.97 -4.17
CA VAL A 200 18.21 -7.71 -5.61
C VAL A 200 16.78 -8.03 -6.07
N ILE A 201 16.20 -9.14 -5.61
CA ILE A 201 14.84 -9.54 -5.96
C ILE A 201 13.81 -8.54 -5.39
N VAL A 202 13.97 -8.12 -4.13
CA VAL A 202 13.05 -7.15 -3.51
C VAL A 202 13.11 -5.79 -4.23
N TYR A 203 14.31 -5.32 -4.60
CA TYR A 203 14.45 -4.11 -5.40
C TYR A 203 13.81 -4.25 -6.79
N ALA A 204 13.99 -5.41 -7.44
CA ALA A 204 13.35 -5.66 -8.74
C ALA A 204 11.81 -5.61 -8.63
N LEU A 205 11.23 -6.21 -7.58
CA LEU A 205 9.78 -6.14 -7.33
C LEU A 205 9.29 -4.71 -7.08
N LEU A 206 10.03 -3.93 -6.29
CA LEU A 206 9.71 -2.51 -6.07
C LEU A 206 9.81 -1.70 -7.36
N LEU A 207 10.82 -1.95 -8.19
CA LEU A 207 10.99 -1.29 -9.48
C LEU A 207 9.83 -1.62 -10.43
N ILE A 208 9.42 -2.88 -10.50
CA ILE A 208 8.27 -3.32 -11.31
C ILE A 208 7.00 -2.60 -10.85
N LEU A 209 6.74 -2.52 -9.55
CA LEU A 209 5.61 -1.77 -9.00
C LEU A 209 5.69 -0.29 -9.36
N ALA A 210 6.85 0.35 -9.16
CA ALA A 210 7.05 1.76 -9.46
C ALA A 210 6.82 2.07 -10.95
N LEU A 211 7.35 1.25 -11.86
CA LEU A 211 7.14 1.39 -13.30
C LEU A 211 5.66 1.22 -13.66
N PHE A 212 5.00 0.22 -13.10
CA PHE A 212 3.59 -0.02 -13.36
C PHE A 212 2.72 1.17 -12.92
N TYR A 213 2.93 1.70 -11.71
CA TYR A 213 2.18 2.86 -11.24
C TYR A 213 2.52 4.13 -12.00
N SER A 214 3.77 4.32 -12.41
CA SER A 214 4.16 5.47 -13.25
C SER A 214 3.51 5.42 -14.64
N MET A 215 3.46 4.25 -15.27
CA MET A 215 2.75 4.05 -16.54
C MET A 215 1.25 4.33 -16.39
N PHE A 216 0.65 3.91 -15.29
CA PHE A 216 -0.75 4.17 -15.03
C PHE A 216 -1.04 5.65 -14.83
N LEU A 217 -0.24 6.35 -14.04
CA LEU A 217 -0.35 7.80 -13.87
C LEU A 217 -0.18 8.54 -15.21
N MET A 218 0.77 8.11 -16.04
CA MET A 218 0.98 8.68 -17.36
C MET A 218 -0.24 8.46 -18.27
N MET A 219 -0.81 7.25 -18.29
CA MET A 219 -2.02 6.93 -19.05
C MET A 219 -3.21 7.79 -18.62
N ALA A 220 -3.40 7.97 -17.30
CA ALA A 220 -4.46 8.82 -16.79
C ALA A 220 -4.28 10.28 -17.20
N ASN A 221 -3.07 10.81 -17.13
CA ASN A 221 -2.76 12.17 -17.56
C ASN A 221 -3.05 12.37 -19.06
N ILE A 222 -2.72 11.39 -19.91
CA ILE A 222 -3.01 11.42 -21.34
C ILE A 222 -4.52 11.43 -21.59
N LEU A 223 -5.27 10.57 -20.89
CA LEU A 223 -6.73 10.51 -21.01
C LEU A 223 -7.39 11.84 -20.57
N ASN A 224 -6.95 12.42 -19.48
CA ASN A 224 -7.44 13.72 -19.01
C ASN A 224 -7.13 14.84 -20.00
N LYS A 225 -5.93 14.84 -20.59
CA LYS A 225 -5.58 15.82 -21.64
C LYS A 225 -6.44 15.65 -22.89
N ASN A 226 -6.68 14.42 -23.33
CA ASN A 226 -7.54 14.14 -24.48
C ASN A 226 -8.99 14.58 -24.25
N LYS A 227 -9.53 14.39 -23.04
CA LYS A 227 -10.87 14.89 -22.67
C LYS A 227 -10.96 16.42 -22.76
N LYS A 228 -9.97 17.13 -22.21
CA LYS A 228 -9.94 18.60 -22.29
C LYS A 228 -9.94 19.07 -23.74
N LEU A 229 -9.13 18.45 -24.59
CA LEU A 229 -9.10 18.76 -26.03
C LEU A 229 -10.43 18.47 -26.71
N GLN A 230 -11.11 17.37 -26.37
CA GLN A 230 -12.44 17.08 -26.91
C GLN A 230 -13.48 18.11 -26.48
N GLN A 231 -13.47 18.53 -25.21
CA GLN A 231 -14.36 19.59 -24.72
C GLN A 231 -14.13 20.93 -25.41
N GLU A 232 -12.86 21.31 -25.60
CA GLU A 232 -12.50 22.52 -26.32
C GLU A 232 -12.97 22.47 -27.79
N ASN A 233 -12.77 21.35 -28.49
CA ASN A 233 -13.23 21.15 -29.85
C ASN A 233 -14.77 21.23 -29.97
N LEU A 234 -15.47 20.62 -29.00
CA LEU A 234 -16.93 20.69 -28.97
C LEU A 234 -17.42 22.12 -28.72
N PHE A 235 -16.76 22.86 -27.85
CA PHE A 235 -17.08 24.25 -27.57
C PHE A 235 -16.87 25.13 -28.84
N LEU A 236 -15.75 24.92 -29.54
CA LEU A 236 -15.46 25.64 -30.80
C LEU A 236 -16.49 25.30 -31.88
N SER A 237 -16.90 24.05 -32.05
CA SER A 237 -17.91 23.64 -33.03
C SER A 237 -19.27 24.28 -32.75
N VAL A 238 -19.69 24.34 -31.46
CA VAL A 238 -20.94 25.01 -31.07
C VAL A 238 -20.88 26.54 -31.33
N GLN A 239 -19.73 27.16 -31.11
CA GLN A 239 -19.55 28.58 -31.44
C GLN A 239 -19.63 28.80 -32.95
N GLN A 240 -19.00 27.98 -33.76
CA GLN A 240 -19.03 28.07 -35.20
C GLN A 240 -20.46 27.92 -35.74
N GLU A 241 -21.21 26.94 -35.24
CA GLU A 241 -22.62 26.75 -35.60
C GLU A 241 -23.49 27.96 -35.24
N ARG A 242 -23.25 28.60 -34.11
CA ARG A 242 -23.93 29.85 -33.73
C ARG A 242 -23.61 31.00 -34.68
N TYR A 243 -22.36 31.14 -35.13
CA TYR A 243 -21.97 32.17 -36.11
C TYR A 243 -22.60 31.93 -37.48
N GLU A 244 -22.71 30.67 -37.92
CA GLU A 244 -23.36 30.31 -39.16
C GLU A 244 -24.87 30.59 -39.13
N ASN A 245 -25.53 30.31 -38.01
CA ASN A 245 -26.96 30.57 -37.80
C ASN A 245 -27.33 32.08 -37.67
N LEU A 246 -26.36 32.94 -37.40
CA LEU A 246 -26.56 34.40 -37.32
C LEU A 246 -26.29 35.13 -38.62
N ARG A 247 -25.84 34.42 -39.63
CA ARG A 247 -25.53 34.94 -40.99
C ARG A 247 -26.65 34.62 -41.98
#